data_c272e7b47e10d2727a42b834a619621e
#
_entry.id   c272e7b47e10d2727a42b834a619621e
#
_cell.length_a   1.000
_cell.length_b   1.000
_cell.length_c   1.000
_cell.angle_alpha   90.00
_cell.angle_beta   90.00
_cell.angle_gamma   90.00
#
_symmetry.space_group_name_H-M   'P 1'
#
loop_
_entity.id
_entity.type
_entity.pdbx_description
1 polymer ?
#
loop_
_entity_poly.entity_id
_entity_poly.type
_entity_poly.pdbx_seq_one_letter_code
_entity_poly.pdbx_strand_id
1 'polypeptide(L)'
;MVHAISHCIEVLESPVPDKGPAEITKVEALRLLVHFVGDIHQPLHCGTGFYQFSAGGAVHLITDPQTADGKPNDRGGNLLFYGQEATDQLHALWDRVLVEKVDSTMDYRMLADFLTANYVPKDIPRTEGDYHKWAERWAIESVEVAKLAYQGVTCGIAEFGVGQQVKRIPITLAKNYIEINKPRAAAQMTRAGAHLAQLLDNIRWHVQD
;
A
#
# COMPACT_ATOMS: atom_id res chain seq x y z
N MET A 1 -7.94 4.24 -5.37
CA MET A 1 -7.34 4.99 -4.23
C MET A 1 -7.14 6.46 -4.54
N VAL A 2 -6.35 6.85 -5.55
CA VAL A 2 -6.12 8.28 -5.91
C VAL A 2 -7.43 9.07 -5.99
N HIS A 3 -8.40 8.64 -6.80
CA HIS A 3 -9.71 9.30 -6.90
C HIS A 3 -10.48 9.34 -5.57
N ALA A 4 -10.35 8.33 -4.71
CA ALA A 4 -10.99 8.31 -3.41
C ALA A 4 -10.40 9.37 -2.47
N ILE A 5 -9.08 9.58 -2.50
CA ILE A 5 -8.41 10.65 -1.75
C ILE A 5 -8.87 12.02 -2.26
N SER A 6 -8.86 12.25 -3.58
CA SER A 6 -9.34 13.51 -4.17
C SER A 6 -10.79 13.80 -3.78
N HIS A 7 -11.63 12.77 -3.83
CA HIS A 7 -13.03 12.90 -3.43
C HIS A 7 -13.21 13.25 -1.95
N CYS A 8 -12.43 12.62 -1.06
CA CYS A 8 -12.43 13.00 0.36
C CYS A 8 -12.04 14.47 0.57
N ILE A 9 -11.04 14.97 -0.18
CA ILE A 9 -10.62 16.37 -0.12
C ILE A 9 -11.78 17.28 -0.55
N GLU A 10 -12.43 16.98 -1.68
CA GLU A 10 -13.59 17.74 -2.18
C GLU A 10 -14.73 17.84 -1.17
N VAL A 11 -15.04 16.73 -0.48
CA VAL A 11 -16.06 16.69 0.58
C VAL A 11 -15.64 17.56 1.77
N LEU A 12 -14.37 17.48 2.20
CA LEU A 12 -13.86 18.26 3.33
C LEU A 12 -13.87 19.77 3.03
N GLU A 13 -13.62 20.15 1.79
CA GLU A 13 -13.61 21.55 1.31
C GLU A 13 -15.00 22.08 0.91
N SER A 14 -16.01 21.22 0.89
CA SER A 14 -17.36 21.67 0.54
C SER A 14 -17.89 22.66 1.58
N PRO A 15 -18.51 23.78 1.14
CA PRO A 15 -19.19 24.70 2.04
C PRO A 15 -20.47 24.11 2.65
N VAL A 16 -20.98 23.00 2.11
CA VAL A 16 -22.18 22.32 2.61
C VAL A 16 -21.81 21.47 3.84
N PRO A 17 -22.49 21.66 4.99
CA PRO A 17 -22.03 21.09 6.26
C PRO A 17 -21.98 19.57 6.31
N ASP A 18 -22.96 18.87 5.74
CA ASP A 18 -23.18 17.44 6.02
C ASP A 18 -23.39 16.53 4.81
N LYS A 19 -23.38 17.07 3.60
CA LYS A 19 -23.48 16.24 2.39
C LYS A 19 -22.56 16.79 1.32
N GLY A 20 -21.46 16.10 1.12
CA GLY A 20 -20.62 16.32 -0.03
C GLY A 20 -21.22 15.69 -1.30
N PRO A 21 -20.52 15.83 -2.43
CA PRO A 21 -21.00 15.32 -3.74
C PRO A 21 -21.31 13.82 -3.77
N ALA A 22 -20.86 13.03 -2.77
CA ALA A 22 -21.10 11.59 -2.68
C ALA A 22 -21.94 11.15 -1.48
N GLU A 23 -22.69 12.06 -0.88
CA GLU A 23 -23.56 11.76 0.27
C GLU A 23 -22.83 11.23 1.53
N ILE A 24 -21.49 11.34 1.61
CA ILE A 24 -20.73 11.08 2.83
C ILE A 24 -20.55 12.35 3.64
N THR A 25 -20.55 12.22 4.96
CA THR A 25 -20.30 13.33 5.88
C THR A 25 -18.80 13.72 5.89
N LYS A 26 -18.48 14.93 6.33
CA LYS A 26 -17.07 15.38 6.52
C LYS A 26 -16.31 14.49 7.48
N VAL A 27 -16.97 13.96 8.53
CA VAL A 27 -16.35 13.03 9.48
C VAL A 27 -15.99 11.71 8.80
N GLU A 28 -16.88 11.18 7.96
CA GLU A 28 -16.60 9.97 7.18
C GLU A 28 -15.50 10.22 6.16
N ALA A 29 -15.55 11.35 5.45
CA ALA A 29 -14.50 11.74 4.50
C ALA A 29 -13.12 11.85 5.18
N LEU A 30 -13.04 12.44 6.37
CA LEU A 30 -11.80 12.53 7.12
C LEU A 30 -11.28 11.14 7.53
N ARG A 31 -12.16 10.26 8.03
CA ARG A 31 -11.78 8.88 8.39
C ARG A 31 -11.29 8.08 7.18
N LEU A 32 -11.99 8.21 6.06
CA LEU A 32 -11.61 7.57 4.80
C LEU A 32 -10.30 8.15 4.26
N LEU A 33 -10.09 9.47 4.35
CA LEU A 33 -8.85 10.10 3.94
C LEU A 33 -7.65 9.56 4.71
N VAL A 34 -7.75 9.47 6.04
CA VAL A 34 -6.70 8.88 6.90
C VAL A 34 -6.39 7.45 6.45
N HIS A 35 -7.43 6.64 6.24
CA HIS A 35 -7.29 5.26 5.78
C HIS A 35 -6.60 5.18 4.40
N PHE A 36 -7.13 5.90 3.41
CA PHE A 36 -6.59 5.84 2.04
C PHE A 36 -5.17 6.41 1.91
N VAL A 37 -4.81 7.40 2.73
CA VAL A 37 -3.42 7.89 2.77
C VAL A 37 -2.50 6.83 3.39
N GLY A 38 -2.95 6.07 4.37
CA GLY A 38 -2.22 4.90 4.85
C GLY A 38 -2.04 3.85 3.76
N ASP A 39 -3.13 3.47 3.12
CA ASP A 39 -3.18 2.45 2.08
C ASP A 39 -2.31 2.78 0.86
N ILE A 40 -2.32 4.03 0.39
CA ILE A 40 -1.52 4.42 -0.79
C ILE A 40 -0.01 4.32 -0.54
N HIS A 41 0.41 4.30 0.73
CA HIS A 41 1.81 4.09 1.12
C HIS A 41 2.16 2.63 1.39
N GLN A 42 1.18 1.71 1.45
CA GLN A 42 1.45 0.29 1.43
C GLN A 42 1.77 -0.13 -0.02
N PRO A 43 2.98 -0.62 -0.30
CA PRO A 43 3.45 -0.77 -1.68
C PRO A 43 2.56 -1.67 -2.55
N LEU A 44 2.05 -2.76 -2.01
CA LEU A 44 1.24 -3.73 -2.75
C LEU A 44 -0.22 -3.29 -2.96
N HIS A 45 -0.66 -2.18 -2.35
CA HIS A 45 -1.90 -1.50 -2.71
C HIS A 45 -1.77 -0.70 -4.02
N CYS A 46 -0.55 -0.31 -4.40
CA CYS A 46 -0.29 0.46 -5.61
C CYS A 46 0.37 -0.37 -6.72
N GLY A 47 1.21 -1.35 -6.34
CA GLY A 47 1.93 -2.21 -7.27
C GLY A 47 1.35 -3.63 -7.35
N THR A 48 1.45 -4.23 -8.53
CA THR A 48 1.08 -5.64 -8.76
C THR A 48 2.16 -6.34 -9.57
N GLY A 49 2.42 -7.61 -9.25
CA GLY A 49 3.32 -8.46 -10.03
C GLY A 49 2.58 -9.09 -11.21
N PHE A 50 3.17 -9.02 -12.40
CA PHE A 50 2.72 -9.78 -13.55
C PHE A 50 3.51 -11.08 -13.64
N TYR A 51 2.88 -12.12 -14.20
CA TYR A 51 3.53 -13.42 -14.27
C TYR A 51 3.19 -14.17 -15.55
N GLN A 52 4.01 -15.17 -15.84
CA GLN A 52 3.80 -16.13 -16.93
C GLN A 52 4.08 -17.55 -16.44
N PHE A 53 3.52 -18.53 -17.18
CA PHE A 53 3.75 -19.94 -16.92
C PHE A 53 4.90 -20.46 -17.79
N SER A 54 5.76 -21.28 -17.19
CA SER A 54 6.70 -22.11 -17.95
C SER A 54 6.06 -23.44 -18.38
N ALA A 55 6.74 -24.19 -19.21
CA ALA A 55 6.42 -25.58 -19.47
C ALA A 55 6.42 -26.36 -18.14
N GLY A 56 5.29 -27.00 -17.79
CA GLY A 56 5.12 -27.67 -16.50
C GLY A 56 4.40 -26.87 -15.41
N GLY A 57 3.91 -25.64 -15.72
CA GLY A 57 3.01 -24.90 -14.84
C GLY A 57 3.69 -24.09 -13.73
N ALA A 58 5.03 -24.04 -13.69
CA ALA A 58 5.72 -23.15 -12.78
C ALA A 58 5.50 -21.70 -13.17
N VAL A 59 5.34 -20.83 -12.16
CA VAL A 59 5.10 -19.40 -12.34
C VAL A 59 6.42 -18.64 -12.28
N HIS A 60 6.58 -17.68 -13.19
CA HIS A 60 7.70 -16.74 -13.20
C HIS A 60 7.16 -15.31 -13.18
N LEU A 61 7.61 -14.51 -12.21
CA LEU A 61 7.32 -13.08 -12.18
C LEU A 61 8.04 -12.38 -13.33
N ILE A 62 7.33 -11.45 -13.96
CA ILE A 62 7.85 -10.65 -15.05
C ILE A 62 8.55 -9.42 -14.46
N THR A 63 9.83 -9.27 -14.76
CA THR A 63 10.65 -8.15 -14.27
C THR A 63 10.73 -6.99 -15.26
N ASP A 64 10.46 -7.23 -16.53
CA ASP A 64 10.43 -6.21 -17.57
C ASP A 64 8.99 -5.74 -17.82
N PRO A 65 8.64 -4.49 -17.46
CA PRO A 65 7.29 -3.96 -17.66
C PRO A 65 6.81 -4.00 -19.13
N GLN A 66 7.74 -3.92 -20.09
CA GLN A 66 7.41 -3.92 -21.51
C GLN A 66 6.84 -5.28 -21.99
N THR A 67 7.14 -6.35 -21.25
CA THR A 67 6.66 -7.70 -21.55
C THR A 67 5.42 -8.10 -20.74
N ALA A 68 4.92 -7.20 -19.89
CA ALA A 68 3.81 -7.46 -18.98
C ALA A 68 2.42 -7.28 -19.63
N ASP A 69 2.35 -6.63 -20.80
CA ASP A 69 1.07 -6.37 -21.46
C ASP A 69 0.33 -7.68 -21.79
N GLY A 70 -0.97 -7.70 -21.48
CA GLY A 70 -1.83 -8.87 -21.64
C GLY A 70 -1.51 -10.06 -20.72
N LYS A 71 -0.57 -9.93 -19.80
CA LYS A 71 -0.24 -11.01 -18.85
C LYS A 71 -1.12 -10.95 -17.60
N PRO A 72 -1.38 -12.10 -16.97
CA PRO A 72 -2.08 -12.14 -15.70
C PRO A 72 -1.26 -11.47 -14.60
N ASN A 73 -1.95 -10.91 -13.62
CA ASN A 73 -1.32 -10.29 -12.43
C ASN A 73 -1.71 -11.02 -11.15
N ASP A 74 -0.94 -10.80 -10.11
CA ASP A 74 -1.07 -11.45 -8.81
C ASP A 74 -1.96 -10.68 -7.83
N ARG A 75 -2.65 -9.64 -8.29
CA ARG A 75 -3.55 -8.79 -7.48
C ARG A 75 -2.83 -8.13 -6.29
N GLY A 76 -1.65 -7.56 -6.55
CA GLY A 76 -0.84 -6.94 -5.51
C GLY A 76 -0.36 -7.95 -4.46
N GLY A 77 0.05 -9.14 -4.85
CA GLY A 77 0.54 -10.19 -3.95
C GLY A 77 -0.56 -11.03 -3.28
N ASN A 78 -1.84 -10.78 -3.55
CA ASN A 78 -2.94 -11.55 -2.97
C ASN A 78 -3.04 -13.01 -3.49
N LEU A 79 -2.42 -13.31 -4.63
CA LEU A 79 -2.31 -14.69 -5.14
C LEU A 79 -1.03 -15.40 -4.71
N LEU A 80 -0.08 -14.71 -4.08
CA LEU A 80 1.24 -15.23 -3.68
C LEU A 80 1.23 -15.66 -2.21
N PHE A 81 1.39 -16.95 -1.93
CA PHE A 81 1.27 -17.54 -0.59
C PHE A 81 2.59 -18.15 -0.11
N TYR A 82 3.13 -17.64 1.00
CA TYR A 82 4.36 -18.14 1.62
C TYR A 82 4.11 -19.24 2.67
N GLY A 83 2.85 -19.51 3.01
CA GLY A 83 2.41 -20.54 3.96
C GLY A 83 1.12 -21.22 3.51
N GLN A 84 0.44 -21.92 4.41
CA GLN A 84 -0.76 -22.70 4.08
C GLN A 84 -2.06 -21.99 4.43
N GLU A 85 -2.01 -21.03 5.36
CA GLU A 85 -3.19 -20.31 5.82
C GLU A 85 -3.69 -19.30 4.78
N ALA A 86 -4.96 -18.96 4.84
CA ALA A 86 -5.56 -17.95 3.97
C ALA A 86 -4.94 -16.55 4.15
N THR A 87 -4.35 -16.30 5.30
CA THR A 87 -3.69 -15.03 5.66
C THR A 87 -2.20 -15.00 5.31
N ASP A 88 -1.62 -16.09 4.80
CA ASP A 88 -0.20 -16.19 4.46
C ASP A 88 0.09 -15.63 3.06
N GLN A 89 -0.62 -14.59 2.67
CA GLN A 89 -0.42 -13.88 1.42
C GLN A 89 0.74 -12.88 1.53
N LEU A 90 1.47 -12.69 0.43
CA LEU A 90 2.48 -11.64 0.36
C LEU A 90 1.89 -10.25 0.66
N HIS A 91 0.67 -9.98 0.19
CA HIS A 91 -0.08 -8.77 0.50
C HIS A 91 -0.27 -8.61 2.03
N ALA A 92 -0.85 -9.60 2.68
CA ALA A 92 -1.10 -9.58 4.12
C ALA A 92 0.19 -9.51 4.96
N LEU A 93 1.31 -10.02 4.44
CA LEU A 93 2.62 -9.88 5.07
C LEU A 93 3.02 -8.39 5.16
N TRP A 94 2.77 -7.62 4.10
CA TRP A 94 3.06 -6.19 4.07
C TRP A 94 2.04 -5.36 4.85
N ASP A 95 0.76 -5.75 4.89
CA ASP A 95 -0.27 -5.06 5.66
C ASP A 95 -0.04 -5.18 7.17
N ARG A 96 0.39 -6.35 7.64
CA ARG A 96 0.38 -6.67 9.06
C ARG A 96 1.71 -7.19 9.58
N VAL A 97 2.23 -8.28 9.03
CA VAL A 97 3.35 -9.01 9.65
C VAL A 97 4.61 -8.15 9.73
N LEU A 98 4.95 -7.41 8.68
CA LEU A 98 6.11 -6.50 8.69
C LEU A 98 5.91 -5.37 9.70
N VAL A 99 4.70 -4.85 9.83
CA VAL A 99 4.33 -3.80 10.79
C VAL A 99 4.48 -4.32 12.22
N GLU A 100 3.89 -5.48 12.54
CA GLU A 100 4.00 -6.13 13.84
C GLU A 100 5.45 -6.50 14.20
N LYS A 101 6.30 -6.80 13.21
CA LYS A 101 7.72 -7.12 13.40
C LYS A 101 8.60 -5.89 13.59
N VAL A 102 8.10 -4.67 13.36
CA VAL A 102 8.86 -3.46 13.76
C VAL A 102 9.15 -3.52 15.24
N ASP A 103 8.11 -3.68 16.05
CA ASP A 103 8.22 -4.10 17.47
C ASP A 103 6.87 -4.66 17.96
N SER A 104 6.82 -5.97 18.22
CA SER A 104 5.59 -6.65 18.65
C SER A 104 5.14 -6.33 20.08
N THR A 105 5.95 -5.59 20.85
CA THR A 105 5.66 -5.20 22.23
C THR A 105 5.03 -3.81 22.32
N MET A 106 5.06 -3.03 21.24
CA MET A 106 4.54 -1.68 21.19
C MET A 106 3.04 -1.66 20.88
N ASP A 107 2.30 -0.83 21.61
CA ASP A 107 0.98 -0.40 21.15
C ASP A 107 1.12 0.62 20.00
N TYR A 108 0.00 1.00 19.38
CA TYR A 108 0.04 1.90 18.22
C TYR A 108 0.62 3.30 18.53
N ARG A 109 0.53 3.78 19.77
CA ARG A 109 1.10 5.08 20.17
C ARG A 109 2.61 4.97 20.33
N MET A 110 3.06 3.96 21.06
CA MET A 110 4.49 3.66 21.20
C MET A 110 5.15 3.42 19.85
N LEU A 111 4.45 2.72 18.93
CA LEU A 111 4.94 2.52 17.56
C LEU A 111 5.04 3.84 16.79
N ALA A 112 4.05 4.73 16.90
CA ALA A 112 4.08 6.05 16.27
C ALA A 112 5.25 6.90 16.81
N ASP A 113 5.46 6.93 18.12
CA ASP A 113 6.59 7.63 18.75
C ASP A 113 7.93 7.04 18.29
N PHE A 114 8.04 5.71 18.28
CA PHE A 114 9.23 5.01 17.78
C PHE A 114 9.53 5.35 16.31
N LEU A 115 8.53 5.29 15.44
CA LEU A 115 8.67 5.60 14.01
C LEU A 115 9.10 7.07 13.83
N THR A 116 8.47 7.98 14.54
CA THR A 116 8.78 9.42 14.47
C THR A 116 10.22 9.70 14.94
N ALA A 117 10.70 9.00 15.96
CA ALA A 117 12.06 9.18 16.48
C ALA A 117 13.14 8.56 15.58
N ASN A 118 12.85 7.42 14.94
CA ASN A 118 13.88 6.64 14.22
C ASN A 118 13.86 6.83 12.70
N TYR A 119 12.73 7.21 12.12
CA TYR A 119 12.56 7.42 10.65
C TYR A 119 12.27 8.87 10.30
N VAL A 120 12.61 9.75 11.15
CA VAL A 120 12.57 11.22 11.15
C VAL A 120 11.75 11.86 10.03
N PRO A 121 10.49 12.26 10.30
CA PRO A 121 9.59 12.86 9.30
C PRO A 121 10.16 14.10 8.60
N LYS A 122 11.07 14.84 9.25
CA LYS A 122 11.74 16.01 8.65
C LYS A 122 12.61 15.70 7.45
N ASP A 123 13.09 14.44 7.34
CA ASP A 123 13.91 13.99 6.21
C ASP A 123 13.04 13.50 5.03
N ILE A 124 11.71 13.47 5.21
CA ILE A 124 10.76 13.16 4.16
C ILE A 124 10.50 14.46 3.38
N PRO A 125 10.82 14.50 2.08
CA PRO A 125 10.57 15.69 1.28
C PRO A 125 9.08 16.05 1.29
N ARG A 126 8.77 17.33 1.48
CA ARG A 126 7.40 17.79 1.32
C ARG A 126 6.96 17.64 -0.14
N THR A 127 5.74 17.17 -0.34
CA THR A 127 5.15 17.12 -1.68
C THR A 127 4.82 18.54 -2.10
N GLU A 128 5.33 18.96 -3.25
CA GLU A 128 5.13 20.31 -3.79
C GLU A 128 3.98 20.34 -4.80
N GLY A 129 3.48 21.56 -5.07
CA GLY A 129 2.46 21.84 -6.05
C GLY A 129 1.06 21.64 -5.53
N ASP A 130 0.12 21.39 -6.44
CA ASP A 130 -1.30 21.24 -6.17
C ASP A 130 -1.58 19.98 -5.33
N TYR A 131 -2.05 20.16 -4.08
CA TYR A 131 -2.29 19.06 -3.15
C TYR A 131 -3.43 18.12 -3.58
N HIS A 132 -4.31 18.52 -4.48
CA HIS A 132 -5.30 17.64 -5.10
C HIS A 132 -4.67 16.55 -5.98
N LYS A 133 -3.40 16.74 -6.38
CA LYS A 133 -2.62 15.80 -7.21
C LYS A 133 -1.54 15.04 -6.45
N TRP A 134 -1.38 15.28 -5.15
CA TRP A 134 -0.32 14.64 -4.38
C TRP A 134 -0.48 13.12 -4.31
N ALA A 135 -1.71 12.62 -4.23
CA ALA A 135 -1.99 11.19 -4.21
C ALA A 135 -1.44 10.44 -5.44
N GLU A 136 -1.42 11.08 -6.62
CA GLU A 136 -0.81 10.48 -7.82
C GLU A 136 0.70 10.25 -7.66
N ARG A 137 1.40 11.23 -7.09
CA ARG A 137 2.85 11.12 -6.81
C ARG A 137 3.14 10.05 -5.78
N TRP A 138 2.36 10.02 -4.70
CA TRP A 138 2.52 9.01 -3.64
C TRP A 138 2.27 7.59 -4.15
N ALA A 139 1.29 7.42 -5.06
CA ALA A 139 1.06 6.13 -5.72
C ALA A 139 2.28 5.70 -6.55
N ILE A 140 2.86 6.60 -7.34
CA ILE A 140 4.05 6.33 -8.16
C ILE A 140 5.24 5.94 -7.26
N GLU A 141 5.48 6.67 -6.18
CA GLU A 141 6.55 6.36 -5.22
C GLU A 141 6.33 4.99 -4.56
N SER A 142 5.09 4.65 -4.22
CA SER A 142 4.74 3.35 -3.65
C SER A 142 4.93 2.19 -4.64
N VAL A 143 4.71 2.41 -5.94
CA VAL A 143 5.03 1.42 -6.98
C VAL A 143 6.53 1.12 -7.03
N GLU A 144 7.39 2.13 -6.84
CA GLU A 144 8.85 1.88 -6.79
C GLU A 144 9.23 1.00 -5.58
N VAL A 145 8.58 1.19 -4.45
CA VAL A 145 8.78 0.31 -3.28
C VAL A 145 8.16 -1.08 -3.52
N ALA A 146 7.04 -1.17 -4.24
CA ALA A 146 6.44 -2.44 -4.61
C ALA A 146 7.39 -3.33 -5.42
N LYS A 147 8.18 -2.76 -6.33
CA LYS A 147 9.24 -3.51 -7.04
C LYS A 147 10.23 -4.20 -6.10
N LEU A 148 10.53 -3.55 -4.97
CA LEU A 148 11.40 -4.11 -3.94
C LEU A 148 10.71 -5.22 -3.13
N ALA A 149 9.38 -5.15 -2.98
CA ALA A 149 8.60 -6.18 -2.28
C ALA A 149 8.62 -7.53 -3.01
N TYR A 150 8.83 -7.54 -4.31
CA TYR A 150 8.96 -8.76 -5.11
C TYR A 150 10.39 -9.32 -5.14
N GLN A 151 11.39 -8.58 -4.66
CA GLN A 151 12.76 -9.08 -4.59
C GLN A 151 12.88 -10.18 -3.53
N GLY A 152 13.50 -11.29 -3.91
CA GLY A 152 13.64 -12.45 -3.02
C GLY A 152 12.39 -13.32 -2.93
N VAL A 153 11.42 -13.14 -3.83
CA VAL A 153 10.23 -14.00 -4.01
C VAL A 153 10.50 -14.98 -5.14
N THR A 154 10.35 -16.27 -4.87
CA THR A 154 10.42 -17.33 -5.87
C THR A 154 9.09 -18.07 -5.92
N CYS A 155 8.47 -18.11 -7.11
CA CYS A 155 7.18 -18.77 -7.29
C CYS A 155 7.35 -20.25 -7.59
N GLY A 156 6.38 -21.06 -7.11
CA GLY A 156 6.21 -22.46 -7.42
C GLY A 156 5.20 -22.71 -8.54
N ILE A 157 4.57 -23.88 -8.48
CA ILE A 157 3.51 -24.29 -9.42
C ILE A 157 2.18 -23.72 -8.94
N ALA A 158 1.45 -23.06 -9.82
CA ALA A 158 0.15 -22.49 -9.50
C ALA A 158 -0.90 -23.56 -9.20
N GLU A 159 -1.76 -23.28 -8.25
CA GLU A 159 -2.97 -24.04 -7.96
C GLU A 159 -4.16 -23.38 -8.65
N PHE A 160 -5.00 -24.19 -9.30
CA PHE A 160 -6.14 -23.69 -10.04
C PHE A 160 -7.46 -24.06 -9.35
N GLY A 161 -8.40 -23.15 -9.42
CA GLY A 161 -9.78 -23.34 -8.97
C GLY A 161 -10.72 -23.73 -10.12
N VAL A 162 -12.01 -23.58 -9.87
CA VAL A 162 -13.07 -23.83 -10.85
C VAL A 162 -12.85 -22.88 -12.07
N GLY A 163 -13.01 -23.41 -13.28
CA GLY A 163 -12.86 -22.63 -14.51
C GLY A 163 -11.42 -22.26 -14.86
N GLN A 164 -10.42 -23.00 -14.37
CA GLN A 164 -9.00 -22.78 -14.63
C GLN A 164 -8.47 -21.40 -14.18
N GLN A 165 -9.15 -20.76 -13.24
CA GLN A 165 -8.65 -19.53 -12.63
C GLN A 165 -7.53 -19.86 -11.62
N VAL A 166 -6.46 -19.09 -11.63
CA VAL A 166 -5.40 -19.21 -10.61
C VAL A 166 -5.99 -18.85 -9.25
N LYS A 167 -5.96 -19.80 -8.33
CA LYS A 167 -6.45 -19.65 -6.96
C LYS A 167 -5.31 -19.24 -6.03
N ARG A 168 -4.12 -19.83 -6.27
CA ARG A 168 -2.97 -19.68 -5.38
C ARG A 168 -1.68 -19.94 -6.16
N ILE A 169 -0.64 -19.19 -5.83
CA ILE A 169 0.72 -19.39 -6.29
C ILE A 169 1.58 -19.56 -5.04
N PRO A 170 2.02 -20.78 -4.70
CA PRO A 170 2.97 -20.96 -3.61
C PRO A 170 4.26 -20.20 -3.88
N ILE A 171 4.79 -19.53 -2.87
CA ILE A 171 6.07 -18.83 -2.97
C ILE A 171 7.03 -19.22 -1.87
N THR A 172 8.31 -19.06 -2.14
CA THR A 172 9.38 -19.11 -1.15
C THR A 172 9.99 -17.73 -1.02
N LEU A 173 10.08 -17.24 0.20
CA LEU A 173 10.74 -15.98 0.52
C LEU A 173 12.22 -16.23 0.84
N ALA A 174 13.10 -15.34 0.42
CA ALA A 174 14.51 -15.37 0.83
C ALA A 174 14.62 -15.32 2.35
N LYS A 175 15.64 -16.00 2.92
CA LYS A 175 15.81 -16.12 4.39
C LYS A 175 15.81 -14.80 5.14
N ASN A 176 16.31 -13.74 4.51
CA ASN A 176 16.41 -12.38 5.08
C ASN A 176 15.29 -11.45 4.61
N TYR A 177 14.23 -11.97 4.00
CA TYR A 177 13.14 -11.17 3.42
C TYR A 177 12.52 -10.22 4.44
N ILE A 178 12.19 -10.72 5.63
CA ILE A 178 11.59 -9.93 6.71
C ILE A 178 12.55 -8.82 7.17
N GLU A 179 13.81 -9.16 7.41
CA GLU A 179 14.82 -8.21 7.91
C GLU A 179 15.08 -7.06 6.92
N ILE A 180 15.07 -7.35 5.63
CA ILE A 180 15.26 -6.35 4.58
C ILE A 180 14.04 -5.45 4.41
N ASN A 181 12.82 -6.01 4.53
CA ASN A 181 11.59 -5.29 4.21
C ASN A 181 10.95 -4.61 5.44
N LYS A 182 11.23 -5.05 6.65
CA LYS A 182 10.78 -4.40 7.88
C LYS A 182 11.12 -2.90 7.95
N PRO A 183 12.38 -2.44 7.73
CA PRO A 183 12.68 -1.02 7.70
C PRO A 183 12.01 -0.26 6.54
N ARG A 184 11.75 -0.94 5.42
CA ARG A 184 11.00 -0.35 4.30
C ARG A 184 9.54 -0.10 4.68
N ALA A 185 8.89 -1.07 5.33
CA ALA A 185 7.53 -0.91 5.83
C ALA A 185 7.44 0.21 6.86
N ALA A 186 8.39 0.28 7.81
CA ALA A 186 8.48 1.36 8.79
C ALA A 186 8.63 2.73 8.14
N ALA A 187 9.49 2.86 7.13
CA ALA A 187 9.68 4.10 6.37
C ALA A 187 8.40 4.52 5.62
N GLN A 188 7.65 3.56 5.05
CA GLN A 188 6.39 3.84 4.37
C GLN A 188 5.30 4.32 5.35
N MET A 189 5.20 3.72 6.55
CA MET A 189 4.29 4.20 7.59
C MET A 189 4.62 5.64 8.03
N THR A 190 5.90 5.94 8.24
CA THR A 190 6.33 7.29 8.62
C THR A 190 6.04 8.30 7.51
N ARG A 191 6.27 7.90 6.26
CA ARG A 191 5.96 8.73 5.08
C ARG A 191 4.46 9.00 4.99
N ALA A 192 3.62 7.98 5.20
CA ALA A 192 2.16 8.13 5.23
C ALA A 192 1.72 9.18 6.27
N GLY A 193 2.25 9.10 7.49
CA GLY A 193 1.95 10.07 8.55
C GLY A 193 2.39 11.49 8.20
N ALA A 194 3.61 11.67 7.66
CA ALA A 194 4.13 12.98 7.26
C ALA A 194 3.31 13.59 6.10
N HIS A 195 2.95 12.80 5.10
CA HIS A 195 2.14 13.23 3.97
C HIS A 195 0.69 13.55 4.37
N LEU A 196 0.12 12.74 5.28
CA LEU A 196 -1.20 13.02 5.85
C LEU A 196 -1.20 14.36 6.59
N ALA A 197 -0.23 14.59 7.48
CA ALA A 197 -0.10 15.86 8.20
C ALA A 197 0.02 17.03 7.22
N GLN A 198 0.89 16.91 6.23
CA GLN A 198 1.05 17.93 5.19
C GLN A 198 -0.26 18.20 4.43
N LEU A 199 -1.02 17.15 4.09
CA LEU A 199 -2.29 17.29 3.38
C LEU A 199 -3.32 18.01 4.24
N LEU A 200 -3.47 17.61 5.50
CA LEU A 200 -4.41 18.23 6.44
C LEU A 200 -4.13 19.72 6.67
N ASP A 201 -2.85 20.13 6.66
CA ASP A 201 -2.43 21.53 6.75
C ASP A 201 -2.80 22.36 5.50
N ASN A 202 -3.04 21.71 4.35
CA ASN A 202 -3.32 22.37 3.09
C ASN A 202 -4.82 22.37 2.71
N ILE A 203 -5.62 21.44 3.27
CA ILE A 203 -7.08 21.40 3.04
C ILE A 203 -7.70 22.72 3.52
N ARG A 204 -8.55 23.31 2.66
CA ARG A 204 -9.29 24.53 2.97
C ARG A 204 -10.53 24.20 3.77
N TRP A 205 -10.37 24.15 5.09
CA TRP A 205 -11.48 23.86 5.99
C TRP A 205 -12.50 24.99 5.99
N HIS A 206 -13.75 24.71 5.62
CA HIS A 206 -14.84 25.63 5.89
C HIS A 206 -15.33 25.39 7.32
N VAL A 207 -14.85 26.21 8.25
CA VAL A 207 -15.39 26.29 9.62
C VAL A 207 -16.61 27.21 9.54
N GLN A 208 -17.77 26.70 9.95
CA GLN A 208 -18.93 27.58 10.20
C GLN A 208 -18.71 28.24 11.56
N ASP A 209 -18.74 29.57 11.60
CA ASP A 209 -18.78 30.38 12.80
C ASP A 209 -20.09 30.16 13.56
#